data_9c401d5d359806eccf1f8357c3fb2c23
#
_entry.id   9c401d5d359806eccf1f8357c3fb2c23
#
_cell.length_a   1.000
_cell.length_b   1.000
_cell.length_c   1.000
_cell.angle_alpha   90.00
_cell.angle_beta   90.00
_cell.angle_gamma   90.00
#
_symmetry.space_group_name_H-M   'P 1'
#
loop_
_entity.id
_entity.type
_entity.pdbx_description
1 polymer ?
#
loop_
_entity_poly.entity_id
_entity_poly.type
_entity_poly.pdbx_seq_one_letter_code
_entity_poly.pdbx_strand_id
1 'polypeptide(L)'
;TRSLRNASINYGPKFDGKDIASWDGKVRPYSAQEDALDALFQQGSNSNVNVSVTKSSENSNVRFSLTRQENQGLSVGSKNVKNFANLNSSFKLSKNFSTDLMVNYINQTTTNRPYSIDRMTNNFTGMIGRFDNGAWYQDKVLTSKGYRYVTGVTGQSITPAENINGSYGGFKGDIADYMYRVVAHNLVEKENRVIASMTNNYQIVKDLKLRTRLSTDFTASTVESKTRTERPLAFGNSGSFGMNSGFSSILYTDVLLTYTKDINEDLEFNVMGGYTASKENSHNTSRSTNGGLSTENLFDIAASVNLANSGSSRFSLVKDAYIGTTNVNYKDYLFVEATVRRDKTSTMNPNNNSFVYPSINSSFIFSDAFKMPSFINYGKFRGSWGIVGNYPDAYRANVAYGQGTLGSQGGTQP
;
A
#
# COMPACT_ATOMS: atom_id res chain seq x y z
N THR A 1 46.78 -16.71 -19.97
CA THR A 1 45.42 -16.97 -19.45
C THR A 1 44.51 -15.84 -19.87
N ARG A 2 43.42 -16.13 -20.55
CA ARG A 2 42.39 -15.15 -20.91
C ARG A 2 41.63 -14.76 -19.62
N SER A 3 41.29 -13.49 -19.50
CA SER A 3 40.44 -13.01 -18.42
C SER A 3 39.36 -12.09 -18.95
N LEU A 4 38.20 -12.09 -18.29
CA LEU A 4 37.13 -11.13 -18.55
C LEU A 4 37.47 -9.80 -17.89
N ARG A 5 37.42 -8.73 -18.67
CA ARG A 5 37.42 -7.38 -18.11
C ARG A 5 36.00 -6.96 -17.79
N ASN A 6 35.86 -6.17 -16.76
CA ASN A 6 34.57 -5.62 -16.37
C ASN A 6 34.02 -4.79 -17.54
N ALA A 7 32.88 -5.23 -18.08
CA ALA A 7 32.11 -4.46 -19.04
C ALA A 7 30.79 -4.05 -18.36
N SER A 8 30.47 -2.78 -18.40
CA SER A 8 29.20 -2.26 -17.94
C SER A 8 28.03 -2.55 -18.89
N ILE A 9 28.28 -3.27 -19.96
CA ILE A 9 27.34 -3.62 -21.02
C ILE A 9 27.35 -5.14 -21.25
N ASN A 10 26.21 -5.70 -21.66
CA ASN A 10 26.04 -7.14 -21.90
C ASN A 10 26.56 -7.60 -23.28
N TYR A 11 27.47 -6.88 -23.88
CA TYR A 11 28.12 -7.24 -25.13
C TYR A 11 29.53 -7.76 -24.86
N GLY A 12 29.93 -8.79 -25.62
CA GLY A 12 31.25 -9.37 -25.52
C GLY A 12 31.63 -10.16 -26.75
N PRO A 13 32.83 -10.79 -26.78
CA PRO A 13 33.24 -11.71 -27.80
C PRO A 13 32.23 -12.88 -27.93
N LYS A 14 32.11 -13.46 -29.10
CA LYS A 14 31.32 -14.66 -29.32
C LYS A 14 31.84 -15.79 -28.40
N PHE A 15 30.93 -16.54 -27.79
CA PHE A 15 31.27 -17.73 -27.02
C PHE A 15 31.99 -18.75 -27.88
N ASP A 16 33.20 -19.18 -27.46
CA ASP A 16 34.04 -20.11 -28.19
C ASP A 16 34.39 -21.37 -27.42
N GLY A 17 33.82 -21.52 -26.20
CA GLY A 17 34.00 -22.70 -25.35
C GLY A 17 35.41 -22.85 -24.73
N LYS A 18 36.34 -21.95 -25.05
CA LYS A 18 37.71 -22.04 -24.50
C LYS A 18 37.77 -21.61 -23.06
N ASP A 19 38.66 -22.19 -22.31
CA ASP A 19 38.86 -21.88 -20.91
C ASP A 19 39.22 -20.41 -20.67
N ILE A 20 38.55 -19.82 -19.70
CA ILE A 20 38.77 -18.43 -19.26
C ILE A 20 38.77 -18.37 -17.73
N ALA A 21 39.63 -17.56 -17.17
CA ALA A 21 39.60 -17.28 -15.74
C ALA A 21 38.44 -16.31 -15.42
N SER A 22 37.54 -16.71 -14.55
CA SER A 22 36.46 -15.90 -14.01
C SER A 22 36.98 -14.94 -12.93
N TRP A 23 36.15 -13.99 -12.53
CA TRP A 23 36.48 -12.97 -11.50
C TRP A 23 36.86 -13.61 -10.14
N ASP A 24 36.39 -14.80 -9.82
CA ASP A 24 36.69 -15.54 -8.60
C ASP A 24 37.97 -16.42 -8.72
N GLY A 25 38.69 -16.31 -9.83
CA GLY A 25 39.90 -17.06 -10.11
C GLY A 25 39.67 -18.50 -10.61
N LYS A 26 38.43 -18.97 -10.65
CA LYS A 26 38.10 -20.28 -11.19
C LYS A 26 38.16 -20.26 -12.71
N VAL A 27 38.71 -21.32 -13.30
CA VAL A 27 38.77 -21.49 -14.75
C VAL A 27 37.50 -22.21 -15.20
N ARG A 28 36.83 -21.65 -16.23
CA ARG A 28 35.57 -22.18 -16.77
C ARG A 28 35.57 -22.05 -18.30
N PRO A 29 34.87 -22.94 -19.04
CA PRO A 29 34.61 -22.76 -20.47
C PRO A 29 33.89 -21.43 -20.72
N TYR A 30 34.31 -20.64 -21.68
CA TYR A 30 33.64 -19.43 -22.11
C TYR A 30 32.36 -19.76 -22.87
N SER A 31 31.28 -19.96 -22.13
CA SER A 31 29.95 -20.33 -22.62
C SER A 31 28.86 -19.52 -21.92
N ALA A 32 27.71 -19.45 -22.57
CA ALA A 32 26.55 -18.80 -21.92
C ALA A 32 26.07 -19.61 -20.71
N GLN A 33 25.72 -18.90 -19.63
CA GLN A 33 25.07 -19.47 -18.46
C GLN A 33 23.55 -19.34 -18.66
N GLU A 34 22.84 -20.45 -18.70
CA GLU A 34 21.38 -20.46 -18.90
C GLU A 34 20.67 -19.98 -17.64
N ASP A 35 21.10 -20.42 -16.46
CA ASP A 35 20.50 -20.14 -15.16
C ASP A 35 21.17 -18.97 -14.44
N ALA A 36 21.65 -17.98 -15.19
CA ALA A 36 22.47 -16.88 -14.67
C ALA A 36 21.78 -16.08 -13.55
N LEU A 37 20.44 -15.98 -13.55
CA LEU A 37 19.65 -15.20 -12.63
C LEU A 37 19.00 -16.02 -11.51
N ASP A 38 18.93 -17.33 -11.63
CA ASP A 38 18.11 -18.18 -10.74
C ASP A 38 18.51 -18.05 -9.26
N ALA A 39 19.80 -17.94 -8.98
CA ALA A 39 20.31 -17.77 -7.63
C ALA A 39 19.92 -16.43 -6.95
N LEU A 40 19.41 -15.47 -7.72
CA LEU A 40 18.95 -14.18 -7.20
C LEU A 40 17.49 -14.20 -6.77
N PHE A 41 16.78 -15.26 -7.11
CA PHE A 41 15.34 -15.42 -6.88
C PHE A 41 15.05 -16.68 -6.08
N GLN A 42 13.85 -16.74 -5.56
CA GLN A 42 13.27 -17.95 -4.97
C GLN A 42 12.02 -18.36 -5.76
N GLN A 43 11.59 -19.58 -5.58
CA GLN A 43 10.33 -20.03 -6.16
C GLN A 43 9.16 -19.29 -5.50
N GLY A 44 8.34 -18.60 -6.30
CA GLY A 44 7.11 -17.97 -5.85
C GLY A 44 6.01 -19.01 -5.61
N SER A 45 5.17 -18.77 -4.60
CA SER A 45 3.99 -19.59 -4.35
C SER A 45 2.83 -18.73 -3.83
N ASN A 46 1.62 -19.16 -4.14
CA ASN A 46 0.40 -18.53 -3.64
C ASN A 46 -0.56 -19.62 -3.14
N SER A 47 -1.03 -19.47 -1.91
CA SER A 47 -2.04 -20.33 -1.30
C SER A 47 -3.19 -19.48 -0.77
N ASN A 48 -4.42 -19.91 -1.04
CA ASN A 48 -5.63 -19.28 -0.53
C ASN A 48 -6.59 -20.37 -0.02
N VAL A 49 -6.85 -20.35 1.28
CA VAL A 49 -7.79 -21.27 1.93
C VAL A 49 -8.91 -20.46 2.55
N ASN A 50 -10.14 -20.79 2.19
CA ASN A 50 -11.33 -20.16 2.73
C ASN A 50 -12.29 -21.20 3.29
N VAL A 51 -12.84 -20.92 4.47
CA VAL A 51 -13.93 -21.69 5.08
C VAL A 51 -15.03 -20.71 5.43
N SER A 52 -16.26 -21.04 5.05
CA SER A 52 -17.42 -20.19 5.37
C SER A 52 -18.62 -21.02 5.81
N VAL A 53 -19.39 -20.44 6.72
CA VAL A 53 -20.66 -20.97 7.19
C VAL A 53 -21.73 -19.92 6.98
N THR A 54 -22.85 -20.32 6.40
CA THR A 54 -24.01 -19.45 6.20
C THR A 54 -25.23 -20.09 6.84
N LYS A 55 -25.97 -19.30 7.61
CA LYS A 55 -27.27 -19.69 8.14
C LYS A 55 -28.27 -18.64 7.70
N SER A 56 -29.34 -19.10 7.05
CA SER A 56 -30.44 -18.26 6.60
C SER A 56 -31.73 -18.72 7.24
N SER A 57 -32.58 -17.77 7.58
CA SER A 57 -33.97 -17.98 8.02
C SER A 57 -34.85 -16.95 7.32
N GLU A 58 -36.16 -16.98 7.55
CA GLU A 58 -37.08 -16.00 6.99
C GLU A 58 -36.73 -14.55 7.36
N ASN A 59 -36.24 -14.35 8.59
CA ASN A 59 -35.95 -13.01 9.13
C ASN A 59 -34.48 -12.73 9.35
N SER A 60 -33.58 -13.64 9.01
CA SER A 60 -32.12 -13.41 9.19
C SER A 60 -31.28 -14.17 8.19
N ASN A 61 -30.19 -13.54 7.78
CA ASN A 61 -29.11 -14.17 7.04
C ASN A 61 -27.81 -13.83 7.76
N VAL A 62 -27.02 -14.84 8.11
CA VAL A 62 -25.72 -14.66 8.76
C VAL A 62 -24.69 -15.51 8.04
N ARG A 63 -23.65 -14.89 7.55
CA ARG A 63 -22.48 -15.55 6.96
C ARG A 63 -21.23 -15.17 7.73
N PHE A 64 -20.52 -16.18 8.20
CA PHE A 64 -19.20 -16.05 8.77
C PHE A 64 -18.18 -16.75 7.86
N SER A 65 -17.02 -16.14 7.62
CA SER A 65 -15.96 -16.77 6.85
C SER A 65 -14.58 -16.44 7.44
N LEU A 66 -13.69 -17.43 7.35
CA LEU A 66 -12.28 -17.31 7.65
C LEU A 66 -11.49 -17.58 6.37
N THR A 67 -10.53 -16.71 6.09
CA THR A 67 -9.64 -16.87 4.91
C THR A 67 -8.21 -16.70 5.34
N ARG A 68 -7.33 -17.60 4.92
CA ARG A 68 -5.88 -17.44 5.01
C ARG A 68 -5.31 -17.38 3.60
N GLN A 69 -4.57 -16.31 3.34
CA GLN A 69 -3.80 -16.14 2.12
C GLN A 69 -2.32 -16.10 2.49
N GLU A 70 -1.52 -16.86 1.77
CA GLU A 70 -0.08 -16.88 1.92
C GLU A 70 0.55 -16.74 0.54
N ASN A 71 1.36 -15.69 0.37
CA ASN A 71 2.07 -15.39 -0.87
C ASN A 71 3.56 -15.32 -0.57
N GLN A 72 4.35 -16.13 -1.24
CA GLN A 72 5.80 -16.05 -1.28
C GLN A 72 6.20 -15.41 -2.59
N GLY A 73 6.86 -14.24 -2.53
CA GLY A 73 7.33 -13.53 -3.70
C GLY A 73 8.58 -14.16 -4.33
N LEU A 74 8.92 -13.72 -5.54
CA LEU A 74 10.16 -14.17 -6.22
C LEU A 74 11.43 -13.65 -5.54
N SER A 75 11.40 -12.48 -4.89
CA SER A 75 12.55 -11.97 -4.13
C SER A 75 12.80 -12.84 -2.92
N VAL A 76 14.06 -13.24 -2.70
CA VAL A 76 14.47 -14.09 -1.59
C VAL A 76 14.04 -13.49 -0.25
N GLY A 77 13.39 -14.28 0.60
CA GLY A 77 12.87 -13.87 1.90
C GLY A 77 11.57 -13.06 1.87
N SER A 78 11.03 -12.73 0.69
CA SER A 78 9.77 -12.00 0.57
C SER A 78 8.57 -12.90 0.82
N LYS A 79 7.75 -12.54 1.80
CA LYS A 79 6.55 -13.29 2.18
C LYS A 79 5.45 -12.35 2.66
N ASN A 80 4.21 -12.64 2.28
CA ASN A 80 3.03 -11.95 2.78
C ASN A 80 2.01 -12.98 3.27
N VAL A 81 1.55 -12.82 4.49
CA VAL A 81 0.50 -13.66 5.09
C VAL A 81 -0.64 -12.76 5.51
N LYS A 82 -1.86 -13.09 5.06
CA LYS A 82 -3.10 -12.40 5.44
C LYS A 82 -4.10 -13.39 6.00
N ASN A 83 -4.68 -13.03 7.13
CA ASN A 83 -5.80 -13.75 7.71
C ASN A 83 -7.01 -12.80 7.75
N PHE A 84 -8.14 -13.27 7.28
CA PHE A 84 -9.40 -12.52 7.27
C PHE A 84 -10.43 -13.26 8.11
N ALA A 85 -11.17 -12.53 8.92
CA ALA A 85 -12.40 -12.98 9.54
C ALA A 85 -13.51 -12.01 9.13
N ASN A 86 -14.54 -12.53 8.42
CA ASN A 86 -15.62 -11.71 7.89
C ASN A 86 -16.95 -12.19 8.45
N LEU A 87 -17.72 -11.26 8.99
CA LEU A 87 -19.11 -11.45 9.41
C LEU A 87 -20.00 -10.54 8.56
N ASN A 88 -20.94 -11.11 7.85
CA ASN A 88 -21.99 -10.39 7.15
C ASN A 88 -23.33 -10.90 7.64
N SER A 89 -24.19 -10.02 8.10
CA SER A 89 -25.50 -10.40 8.60
C SER A 89 -26.54 -9.36 8.25
N SER A 90 -27.75 -9.86 7.99
CA SER A 90 -28.94 -9.05 7.75
C SER A 90 -30.08 -9.59 8.60
N PHE A 91 -30.78 -8.72 9.30
CA PHE A 91 -31.87 -9.06 10.22
C PHE A 91 -33.08 -8.21 9.89
N LYS A 92 -34.24 -8.86 9.69
CA LYS A 92 -35.53 -8.22 9.65
C LYS A 92 -36.14 -8.26 11.07
N LEU A 93 -35.96 -7.18 11.82
CA LEU A 93 -36.41 -7.11 13.22
C LEU A 93 -37.91 -6.88 13.32
N SER A 94 -38.51 -6.26 12.30
CA SER A 94 -39.96 -6.15 12.12
C SER A 94 -40.30 -6.03 10.63
N LYS A 95 -41.59 -5.92 10.31
CA LYS A 95 -42.06 -5.68 8.94
C LYS A 95 -41.47 -4.41 8.34
N ASN A 96 -41.17 -3.41 9.17
CA ASN A 96 -40.77 -2.10 8.76
C ASN A 96 -39.30 -1.78 9.13
N PHE A 97 -38.59 -2.66 9.83
CA PHE A 97 -37.25 -2.40 10.32
C PHE A 97 -36.28 -3.55 10.03
N SER A 98 -35.20 -3.22 9.35
CA SER A 98 -34.09 -4.16 9.09
C SER A 98 -32.75 -3.53 9.44
N THR A 99 -31.80 -4.39 9.83
CA THR A 99 -30.43 -4.03 10.17
C THR A 99 -29.46 -4.93 9.41
N ASP A 100 -28.47 -4.32 8.75
CA ASP A 100 -27.35 -5.00 8.12
C ASP A 100 -26.09 -4.72 8.92
N LEU A 101 -25.36 -5.76 9.29
CA LEU A 101 -24.08 -5.68 10.00
C LEU A 101 -23.01 -6.35 9.16
N MET A 102 -21.92 -5.62 8.92
CA MET A 102 -20.69 -6.10 8.30
C MET A 102 -19.52 -5.85 9.24
N VAL A 103 -18.72 -6.89 9.51
CA VAL A 103 -17.47 -6.77 10.24
C VAL A 103 -16.40 -7.56 9.52
N ASN A 104 -15.32 -6.90 9.11
CA ASN A 104 -14.15 -7.52 8.51
C ASN A 104 -12.95 -7.23 9.41
N TYR A 105 -12.31 -8.27 9.90
CA TYR A 105 -11.02 -8.21 10.58
C TYR A 105 -9.94 -8.76 9.67
N ILE A 106 -8.85 -8.01 9.54
CA ILE A 106 -7.70 -8.36 8.70
C ILE A 106 -6.46 -8.30 9.58
N ASN A 107 -5.73 -9.41 9.66
CA ASN A 107 -4.39 -9.45 10.22
C ASN A 107 -3.41 -9.78 9.10
N GLN A 108 -2.44 -8.90 8.87
CA GLN A 108 -1.45 -9.06 7.81
C GLN A 108 -0.05 -8.95 8.36
N THR A 109 0.83 -9.83 7.90
CA THR A 109 2.27 -9.73 8.10
C THR A 109 2.97 -9.78 6.76
N THR A 110 3.75 -8.76 6.46
CA THR A 110 4.62 -8.71 5.28
C THR A 110 6.08 -8.73 5.73
N THR A 111 6.85 -9.66 5.22
CA THR A 111 8.28 -9.78 5.48
C THR A 111 9.04 -9.49 4.20
N ASN A 112 10.05 -8.64 4.27
CA ASN A 112 10.99 -8.32 3.21
C ASN A 112 10.31 -8.02 1.87
N ARG A 113 9.69 -6.85 1.76
CA ARG A 113 9.17 -6.37 0.47
C ARG A 113 10.26 -6.42 -0.59
N PRO A 114 9.93 -6.79 -1.83
CA PRO A 114 10.90 -6.85 -2.92
C PRO A 114 11.70 -5.56 -3.04
N TYR A 115 13.00 -5.69 -3.13
CA TYR A 115 13.89 -4.59 -3.52
C TYR A 115 13.72 -4.30 -5.01
N SER A 116 13.91 -3.06 -5.42
CA SER A 116 13.95 -2.72 -6.84
C SER A 116 15.13 -3.45 -7.52
N ILE A 117 14.82 -4.27 -8.50
CA ILE A 117 15.77 -5.08 -9.27
C ILE A 117 15.93 -4.59 -10.72
N ASP A 118 15.50 -3.36 -10.98
CA ASP A 118 15.50 -2.75 -12.31
C ASP A 118 16.86 -2.81 -13.00
N ARG A 119 17.94 -2.61 -12.27
CA ARG A 119 19.30 -2.73 -12.79
C ARG A 119 19.69 -4.16 -13.15
N MET A 120 19.17 -5.17 -12.41
CA MET A 120 19.48 -6.58 -12.70
C MET A 120 18.75 -7.10 -13.93
N THR A 121 17.58 -6.55 -14.20
CA THR A 121 16.74 -6.97 -15.34
C THR A 121 16.96 -6.14 -16.60
N ASN A 122 17.71 -5.04 -16.51
CA ASN A 122 18.01 -4.21 -17.66
C ASN A 122 19.06 -4.87 -18.56
N ASN A 123 18.65 -5.27 -19.76
CA ASN A 123 19.49 -5.97 -20.72
C ASN A 123 20.67 -5.14 -21.26
N PHE A 124 20.62 -3.82 -21.20
CA PHE A 124 21.69 -2.95 -21.69
C PHE A 124 22.78 -2.70 -20.65
N THR A 125 22.39 -2.52 -19.41
CA THR A 125 23.31 -2.26 -18.27
C THR A 125 23.21 -3.37 -17.24
N GLY A 126 22.63 -4.52 -17.61
CA GLY A 126 22.34 -5.63 -16.71
C GLY A 126 23.52 -5.99 -15.81
N MET A 127 23.24 -6.24 -14.53
CA MET A 127 24.28 -6.60 -13.56
C MET A 127 24.94 -7.93 -13.92
N ILE A 128 24.21 -8.86 -14.50
CA ILE A 128 24.70 -10.19 -14.87
C ILE A 128 24.88 -10.30 -16.37
N GLY A 129 26.12 -10.56 -16.82
CA GLY A 129 26.43 -10.89 -18.21
C GLY A 129 26.10 -12.35 -18.52
N ARG A 130 25.96 -12.69 -19.79
CA ARG A 130 25.63 -14.07 -20.25
C ARG A 130 26.67 -15.12 -19.86
N PHE A 131 27.90 -14.75 -19.55
CA PHE A 131 28.94 -15.64 -19.01
C PHE A 131 28.90 -15.74 -17.49
N ASP A 132 28.29 -14.78 -16.81
CA ASP A 132 28.28 -14.69 -15.35
C ASP A 132 27.08 -15.44 -14.78
N ASN A 133 27.13 -15.82 -13.49
CA ASN A 133 26.06 -16.53 -12.82
C ASN A 133 25.92 -16.07 -11.38
N GLY A 134 24.70 -15.74 -10.99
CA GLY A 134 24.37 -15.31 -9.61
C GLY A 134 24.81 -16.31 -8.54
N ALA A 135 24.80 -17.61 -8.85
CA ALA A 135 25.25 -18.64 -7.93
C ALA A 135 26.74 -18.50 -7.55
N TRP A 136 27.56 -17.93 -8.41
CA TRP A 136 28.98 -17.71 -8.10
C TRP A 136 29.21 -16.64 -7.04
N TYR A 137 28.22 -15.77 -6.82
CA TYR A 137 28.25 -14.70 -5.82
C TYR A 137 27.73 -15.15 -4.45
N GLN A 138 27.03 -16.31 -4.35
CA GLN A 138 26.43 -16.75 -3.09
C GLN A 138 27.48 -16.93 -1.97
N ASP A 139 28.64 -17.50 -2.31
CA ASP A 139 29.75 -17.67 -1.36
C ASP A 139 30.46 -16.35 -1.02
N LYS A 140 30.09 -15.25 -1.68
CA LYS A 140 30.70 -13.93 -1.56
C LYS A 140 29.74 -12.88 -1.02
N VAL A 141 28.66 -13.31 -0.37
CA VAL A 141 27.70 -12.40 0.29
C VAL A 141 28.18 -12.03 1.68
N LEU A 142 28.59 -13.05 2.46
CA LEU A 142 29.08 -12.87 3.83
C LEU A 142 30.47 -13.50 3.98
N THR A 143 31.31 -12.85 4.78
CA THR A 143 32.57 -13.44 5.26
C THR A 143 32.30 -14.60 6.23
N SER A 144 33.31 -15.38 6.57
CA SER A 144 33.22 -16.46 7.58
C SER A 144 32.75 -15.98 8.95
N LYS A 145 32.93 -14.69 9.25
CA LYS A 145 32.47 -14.04 10.48
C LYS A 145 31.11 -13.35 10.35
N GLY A 146 30.45 -13.47 9.19
CA GLY A 146 29.12 -12.93 8.95
C GLY A 146 29.07 -11.44 8.58
N TYR A 147 30.20 -10.82 8.27
CA TYR A 147 30.25 -9.45 7.77
C TYR A 147 30.08 -9.39 6.24
N ARG A 148 29.85 -8.19 5.73
CA ARG A 148 29.74 -7.97 4.28
C ARG A 148 31.08 -8.29 3.59
N TYR A 149 31.00 -9.03 2.50
CA TYR A 149 32.14 -9.27 1.65
C TYR A 149 32.48 -8.02 0.82
N VAL A 150 33.74 -7.65 0.76
CA VAL A 150 34.19 -6.44 0.03
C VAL A 150 35.36 -6.77 -0.89
N THR A 151 35.50 -5.94 -1.93
CA THR A 151 36.66 -5.97 -2.81
C THR A 151 37.72 -4.99 -2.32
N GLY A 152 38.88 -5.49 -1.96
CA GLY A 152 40.01 -4.65 -1.52
C GLY A 152 40.32 -4.78 -0.03
N VAL A 153 41.56 -4.42 0.30
CA VAL A 153 42.24 -4.70 1.59
C VAL A 153 42.07 -3.56 2.57
N THR A 154 41.08 -2.75 2.54
CA THR A 154 41.01 -1.65 3.50
C THR A 154 40.14 -1.95 4.68
N GLY A 155 40.75 -2.24 5.82
CA GLY A 155 40.17 -2.02 7.14
C GLY A 155 39.02 -2.87 7.55
N GLN A 156 38.87 -4.04 6.97
CA GLN A 156 37.77 -4.95 7.34
C GLN A 156 38.36 -6.30 7.71
N SER A 157 37.89 -6.93 8.73
CA SER A 157 38.45 -8.17 9.26
C SER A 157 38.17 -9.38 8.37
N ILE A 158 38.43 -9.23 7.10
CA ILE A 158 38.48 -10.30 6.14
C ILE A 158 39.90 -10.81 6.05
N THR A 159 40.07 -12.11 6.02
CA THR A 159 41.37 -12.70 5.70
C THR A 159 41.70 -12.41 4.23
N PRO A 160 42.99 -12.38 3.85
CA PRO A 160 43.37 -12.23 2.44
C PRO A 160 42.71 -13.25 1.52
N ALA A 161 42.41 -14.45 2.01
CA ALA A 161 41.72 -15.50 1.27
C ALA A 161 40.22 -15.20 1.01
N GLU A 162 39.59 -14.39 1.84
CA GLU A 162 38.20 -13.96 1.68
C GLU A 162 38.07 -12.70 0.85
N ASN A 163 39.15 -12.02 0.57
CA ASN A 163 39.17 -10.85 -0.25
C ASN A 163 38.98 -11.24 -1.74
N ILE A 164 37.97 -10.64 -2.36
CA ILE A 164 37.80 -10.80 -3.81
C ILE A 164 38.91 -10.03 -4.50
N ASN A 165 39.89 -10.76 -4.98
CA ASN A 165 40.95 -10.19 -5.71
C ASN A 165 40.45 -9.81 -7.12
N GLY A 166 40.27 -8.51 -7.37
CA GLY A 166 39.88 -7.98 -8.66
C GLY A 166 40.89 -8.21 -9.80
N SER A 167 41.88 -9.06 -9.59
CA SER A 167 42.97 -9.33 -10.53
C SER A 167 42.51 -9.85 -11.88
N TYR A 168 41.40 -10.55 -11.93
CA TYR A 168 40.86 -11.11 -13.17
C TYR A 168 39.77 -10.24 -13.81
N GLY A 169 39.25 -9.24 -13.13
CA GLY A 169 38.16 -8.40 -13.60
C GLY A 169 36.81 -9.15 -13.68
N GLY A 170 35.76 -8.42 -13.92
CA GLY A 170 34.41 -8.99 -14.13
C GLY A 170 33.55 -9.16 -12.87
N PHE A 171 34.10 -8.99 -11.66
CA PHE A 171 33.30 -8.97 -10.44
C PHE A 171 32.27 -7.83 -10.48
N LYS A 172 31.02 -8.16 -10.21
CA LYS A 172 29.92 -7.21 -10.17
C LYS A 172 29.57 -6.87 -8.71
N GLY A 173 30.10 -5.75 -8.22
CA GLY A 173 29.84 -5.26 -6.87
C GLY A 173 28.36 -5.04 -6.59
N ASP A 174 27.60 -4.63 -7.59
CA ASP A 174 26.16 -4.40 -7.47
C ASP A 174 25.37 -5.69 -7.21
N ILE A 175 25.78 -6.83 -7.76
CA ILE A 175 25.16 -8.14 -7.50
C ILE A 175 25.44 -8.57 -6.06
N ALA A 176 26.70 -8.48 -5.66
CA ALA A 176 27.09 -8.81 -4.28
C ALA A 176 26.39 -7.90 -3.26
N ASP A 177 26.25 -6.62 -3.57
CA ASP A 177 25.50 -5.66 -2.74
C ASP A 177 24.01 -6.01 -2.65
N TYR A 178 23.37 -6.33 -3.76
CA TYR A 178 21.99 -6.78 -3.76
C TYR A 178 21.81 -8.03 -2.91
N MET A 179 22.63 -9.05 -3.12
CA MET A 179 22.52 -10.31 -2.37
C MET A 179 22.79 -10.09 -0.88
N TYR A 180 23.76 -9.24 -0.53
CA TYR A 180 24.02 -8.87 0.85
C TYR A 180 22.79 -8.20 1.49
N ARG A 181 22.19 -7.22 0.81
CA ARG A 181 20.98 -6.52 1.30
C ARG A 181 19.83 -7.46 1.54
N VAL A 182 19.62 -8.45 0.66
CA VAL A 182 18.59 -9.46 0.82
C VAL A 182 18.80 -10.30 2.09
N VAL A 183 20.05 -10.63 2.42
CA VAL A 183 20.40 -11.45 3.59
C VAL A 183 20.52 -10.63 4.87
N ALA A 184 21.05 -9.41 4.77
CA ALA A 184 21.39 -8.56 5.90
C ALA A 184 20.23 -7.68 6.39
N HIS A 185 19.25 -7.43 5.53
CA HIS A 185 18.10 -6.61 5.85
C HIS A 185 16.89 -7.49 6.18
N ASN A 186 16.24 -7.17 7.30
CA ASN A 186 14.97 -7.79 7.68
C ASN A 186 13.95 -6.68 7.95
N LEU A 187 12.92 -6.62 7.13
CA LEU A 187 11.79 -5.71 7.26
C LEU A 187 10.52 -6.51 7.55
N VAL A 188 9.93 -6.27 8.71
CA VAL A 188 8.66 -6.89 9.09
C VAL A 188 7.61 -5.82 9.30
N GLU A 189 6.54 -5.89 8.52
CA GLU A 189 5.39 -5.01 8.62
C GLU A 189 4.20 -5.83 9.11
N LYS A 190 3.57 -5.39 10.18
CA LYS A 190 2.34 -6.01 10.71
C LYS A 190 1.21 -5.00 10.67
N GLU A 191 0.07 -5.44 10.24
CA GLU A 191 -1.15 -4.64 10.17
C GLU A 191 -2.32 -5.41 10.77
N ASN A 192 -3.08 -4.75 11.63
CA ASN A 192 -4.38 -5.21 12.12
C ASN A 192 -5.42 -4.18 11.71
N ARG A 193 -6.41 -4.58 10.93
CA ARG A 193 -7.45 -3.69 10.42
C ARG A 193 -8.84 -4.23 10.75
N VAL A 194 -9.71 -3.36 11.20
CA VAL A 194 -11.13 -3.63 11.40
C VAL A 194 -11.93 -2.68 10.54
N ILE A 195 -12.73 -3.24 9.65
CA ILE A 195 -13.75 -2.50 8.89
C ILE A 195 -15.10 -2.99 9.38
N ALA A 196 -15.89 -2.11 9.97
CA ALA A 196 -17.22 -2.44 10.45
C ALA A 196 -18.26 -1.43 9.96
N SER A 197 -19.45 -1.92 9.65
CA SER A 197 -20.58 -1.08 9.23
C SER A 197 -21.88 -1.66 9.75
N MET A 198 -22.71 -0.80 10.35
CA MET A 198 -24.08 -1.11 10.73
C MET A 198 -25.01 -0.16 9.97
N THR A 199 -25.90 -0.71 9.19
CA THR A 199 -26.91 0.03 8.43
C THR A 199 -28.29 -0.36 8.92
N ASN A 200 -29.09 0.61 9.34
CA ASN A 200 -30.48 0.40 9.71
C ASN A 200 -31.38 1.03 8.66
N ASN A 201 -32.39 0.30 8.25
CA ASN A 201 -33.44 0.75 7.33
C ASN A 201 -34.78 0.68 8.05
N TYR A 202 -35.46 1.81 8.12
CA TYR A 202 -36.77 1.91 8.74
C TYR A 202 -37.79 2.49 7.76
N GLN A 203 -38.81 1.69 7.42
CA GLN A 203 -39.94 2.13 6.63
C GLN A 203 -40.94 2.81 7.55
N ILE A 204 -40.90 4.17 7.61
CA ILE A 204 -41.77 4.93 8.51
C ILE A 204 -43.21 4.83 8.10
N VAL A 205 -43.50 5.06 6.82
CA VAL A 205 -44.78 4.83 6.13
C VAL A 205 -44.48 4.30 4.73
N LYS A 206 -45.50 3.88 3.98
CA LYS A 206 -45.36 3.23 2.67
C LYS A 206 -44.34 3.94 1.74
N ASP A 207 -44.36 5.25 1.69
CA ASP A 207 -43.61 6.04 0.73
C ASP A 207 -42.38 6.72 1.38
N LEU A 208 -42.15 6.57 2.69
CA LEU A 208 -41.10 7.27 3.45
C LEU A 208 -40.17 6.29 4.17
N LYS A 209 -38.88 6.31 3.82
CA LYS A 209 -37.85 5.45 4.37
C LYS A 209 -36.74 6.26 5.04
N LEU A 210 -36.37 5.90 6.25
CA LEU A 210 -35.18 6.38 6.95
C LEU A 210 -34.07 5.33 6.88
N ARG A 211 -32.89 5.75 6.46
CA ARG A 211 -31.65 4.96 6.57
C ARG A 211 -30.69 5.64 7.50
N THR A 212 -30.11 4.90 8.43
CA THR A 212 -28.98 5.34 9.24
C THR A 212 -27.83 4.38 9.06
N ARG A 213 -26.61 4.88 8.98
CA ARG A 213 -25.41 4.07 8.90
C ARG A 213 -24.31 4.63 9.80
N LEU A 214 -23.65 3.73 10.51
CA LEU A 214 -22.43 3.97 11.24
C LEU A 214 -21.37 3.01 10.72
N SER A 215 -20.21 3.52 10.33
CA SER A 215 -19.11 2.71 9.80
C SER A 215 -17.79 3.17 10.41
N THR A 216 -16.88 2.22 10.58
CA THR A 216 -15.51 2.51 10.98
C THR A 216 -14.52 1.70 10.15
N ASP A 217 -13.38 2.31 9.86
CA ASP A 217 -12.20 1.65 9.32
C ASP A 217 -11.03 2.02 10.24
N PHE A 218 -10.55 1.06 11.00
CA PHE A 218 -9.46 1.25 11.95
C PHE A 218 -8.30 0.34 11.57
N THR A 219 -7.11 0.92 11.41
CA THR A 219 -5.88 0.20 11.11
C THR A 219 -4.83 0.54 12.16
N ALA A 220 -4.26 -0.47 12.79
CA ALA A 220 -3.05 -0.37 13.60
C ALA A 220 -1.90 -1.08 12.89
N SER A 221 -0.76 -0.40 12.77
CA SER A 221 0.41 -0.93 12.06
C SER A 221 1.68 -0.80 12.87
N THR A 222 2.58 -1.76 12.68
CA THR A 222 3.96 -1.71 13.17
C THR A 222 4.90 -2.13 12.07
N VAL A 223 6.02 -1.43 11.97
CA VAL A 223 7.11 -1.75 11.04
C VAL A 223 8.38 -1.86 11.85
N GLU A 224 9.11 -2.96 11.69
CA GLU A 224 10.41 -3.18 12.29
C GLU A 224 11.42 -3.45 11.18
N SER A 225 12.51 -2.69 11.18
CA SER A 225 13.59 -2.78 10.20
C SER A 225 14.90 -3.05 10.90
N LYS A 226 15.57 -4.12 10.49
CA LYS A 226 16.88 -4.54 10.99
C LYS A 226 17.86 -4.63 9.83
N THR A 227 19.00 -3.98 9.95
CA THR A 227 20.12 -4.16 9.03
C THR A 227 21.32 -4.64 9.83
N ARG A 228 21.90 -5.77 9.44
CA ARG A 228 23.05 -6.35 10.14
C ARG A 228 24.27 -5.44 10.04
N THR A 229 25.16 -5.57 11.00
CA THR A 229 26.50 -4.95 10.98
C THR A 229 27.28 -5.45 9.77
N GLU A 230 27.80 -4.52 8.97
CA GLU A 230 28.55 -4.84 7.74
C GLU A 230 30.01 -5.18 8.02
N ARG A 231 30.56 -4.69 9.15
CA ARG A 231 31.98 -4.78 9.53
C ARG A 231 32.12 -4.81 11.04
N PRO A 232 33.26 -5.30 11.55
CA PRO A 232 33.59 -5.22 12.97
C PRO A 232 33.60 -3.78 13.48
N LEU A 233 33.21 -3.56 14.73
CA LEU A 233 33.21 -2.23 15.37
C LEU A 233 34.57 -1.54 15.35
N ALA A 234 35.67 -2.31 15.41
CA ALA A 234 37.02 -1.80 15.32
C ALA A 234 37.29 -1.00 14.02
N PHE A 235 36.52 -1.24 12.97
CA PHE A 235 36.62 -0.57 11.66
C PHE A 235 35.47 0.40 11.39
N GLY A 236 34.69 0.71 12.41
CA GLY A 236 33.60 1.67 12.39
C GLY A 236 32.22 1.04 12.56
N ASN A 237 31.33 1.86 13.07
CA ASN A 237 29.96 1.44 13.32
C ASN A 237 29.17 1.24 12.02
N SER A 238 28.31 0.26 12.03
CA SER A 238 27.43 -0.06 10.90
C SER A 238 26.21 -0.82 11.41
N GLY A 239 25.31 -1.18 10.50
CA GLY A 239 24.03 -1.74 10.86
C GLY A 239 23.02 -0.70 11.33
N SER A 240 21.76 -1.08 11.45
CA SER A 240 20.70 -0.18 11.90
C SER A 240 19.52 -0.94 12.46
N PHE A 241 18.78 -0.28 13.33
CA PHE A 241 17.48 -0.72 13.82
C PHE A 241 16.48 0.43 13.72
N GLY A 242 15.29 0.13 13.23
CA GLY A 242 14.21 1.10 13.13
C GLY A 242 12.87 0.49 13.51
N MET A 243 12.04 1.30 14.16
CA MET A 243 10.67 0.98 14.52
C MET A 243 9.75 2.10 14.10
N ASN A 244 8.61 1.72 13.53
CA ASN A 244 7.51 2.62 13.28
C ASN A 244 6.23 1.98 13.79
N SER A 245 5.40 2.72 14.53
CA SER A 245 4.10 2.25 14.98
C SER A 245 3.08 3.37 14.88
N GLY A 246 1.89 3.02 14.48
CA GLY A 246 0.83 4.00 14.35
C GLY A 246 -0.53 3.37 14.16
N PHE A 247 -1.51 4.25 14.14
CA PHE A 247 -2.87 3.88 13.75
C PHE A 247 -3.47 4.94 12.84
N SER A 248 -4.42 4.51 12.04
CA SER A 248 -5.35 5.37 11.32
C SER A 248 -6.77 4.90 11.57
N SER A 249 -7.70 5.84 11.64
CA SER A 249 -9.11 5.54 11.82
C SER A 249 -9.98 6.50 11.03
N ILE A 250 -11.04 5.94 10.44
CA ILE A 250 -12.12 6.70 9.82
C ILE A 250 -13.40 6.27 10.51
N LEU A 251 -14.11 7.23 11.10
CA LEU A 251 -15.47 7.06 11.58
C LEU A 251 -16.39 7.80 10.62
N TYR A 252 -17.40 7.13 10.12
CA TYR A 252 -18.38 7.67 9.19
C TYR A 252 -19.80 7.41 9.67
N THR A 253 -20.66 8.38 9.51
CA THR A 253 -22.10 8.25 9.76
C THR A 253 -22.91 8.94 8.68
N ASP A 254 -24.07 8.37 8.35
CA ASP A 254 -25.11 9.05 7.56
C ASP A 254 -26.51 8.80 8.13
N VAL A 255 -27.37 9.80 7.95
CA VAL A 255 -28.80 9.73 8.21
C VAL A 255 -29.52 10.30 6.99
N LEU A 256 -30.21 9.44 6.27
CA LEU A 256 -30.88 9.78 5.01
C LEU A 256 -32.35 9.45 5.08
N LEU A 257 -33.18 10.40 4.72
CA LEU A 257 -34.63 10.27 4.60
C LEU A 257 -35.00 10.30 3.12
N THR A 258 -35.66 9.28 2.63
CA THR A 258 -36.07 9.14 1.24
C THR A 258 -37.59 9.03 1.17
N TYR A 259 -38.18 9.89 0.34
CA TYR A 259 -39.59 9.86 -0.02
C TYR A 259 -39.74 9.48 -1.47
N THR A 260 -40.48 8.41 -1.77
CA THR A 260 -40.76 7.93 -3.13
C THR A 260 -42.25 7.88 -3.34
N LYS A 261 -42.73 8.50 -4.41
CA LYS A 261 -44.15 8.58 -4.70
C LYS A 261 -44.41 8.48 -6.19
N ASP A 262 -45.27 7.54 -6.57
CA ASP A 262 -45.92 7.53 -7.86
C ASP A 262 -47.08 8.53 -7.79
N ILE A 263 -46.97 9.65 -8.52
CA ILE A 263 -48.02 10.66 -8.57
C ILE A 263 -49.18 10.19 -9.44
N ASN A 264 -48.83 9.55 -10.54
CA ASN A 264 -49.74 8.83 -11.43
C ASN A 264 -48.94 7.76 -12.22
N GLU A 265 -49.57 7.08 -13.16
CA GLU A 265 -48.95 6.01 -13.97
C GLU A 265 -47.78 6.52 -14.83
N ASP A 266 -47.70 7.82 -15.11
CA ASP A 266 -46.71 8.43 -15.97
C ASP A 266 -45.57 9.14 -15.18
N LEU A 267 -45.73 9.40 -13.88
CA LEU A 267 -44.84 10.27 -13.13
C LEU A 267 -44.45 9.73 -11.77
N GLU A 268 -43.20 9.34 -11.64
CA GLU A 268 -42.56 8.94 -10.38
C GLU A 268 -41.67 10.07 -9.87
N PHE A 269 -41.72 10.30 -8.57
CA PHE A 269 -40.94 11.29 -7.86
C PHE A 269 -40.23 10.69 -6.68
N ASN A 270 -38.91 10.89 -6.60
CA ASN A 270 -38.07 10.45 -5.48
C ASN A 270 -37.28 11.63 -4.94
N VAL A 271 -37.39 11.90 -3.64
CA VAL A 271 -36.61 12.93 -2.94
C VAL A 271 -35.87 12.29 -1.80
N MET A 272 -34.60 12.59 -1.71
CA MET A 272 -33.75 12.21 -0.59
C MET A 272 -33.12 13.45 0.03
N GLY A 273 -33.20 13.56 1.33
CA GLY A 273 -32.48 14.57 2.13
C GLY A 273 -31.74 13.92 3.28
N GLY A 274 -30.61 14.49 3.66
CA GLY A 274 -29.90 13.93 4.77
C GLY A 274 -28.61 14.62 5.17
N TYR A 275 -27.97 14.02 6.13
CA TYR A 275 -26.73 14.49 6.74
C TYR A 275 -25.71 13.36 6.74
N THR A 276 -24.46 13.70 6.41
CA THR A 276 -23.31 12.79 6.45
C THR A 276 -22.19 13.43 7.26
N ALA A 277 -21.45 12.65 8.03
CA ALA A 277 -20.26 13.13 8.72
C ALA A 277 -19.17 12.08 8.73
N SER A 278 -17.91 12.53 8.68
CA SER A 278 -16.74 11.68 8.83
C SER A 278 -15.68 12.35 9.70
N LYS A 279 -14.97 11.53 10.48
CA LYS A 279 -13.79 11.93 11.23
C LYS A 279 -12.66 10.98 10.90
N GLU A 280 -11.56 11.54 10.39
CA GLU A 280 -10.33 10.84 10.11
C GLU A 280 -9.28 11.21 11.16
N ASN A 281 -8.61 10.22 11.76
CA ASN A 281 -7.49 10.45 12.66
C ASN A 281 -6.36 9.50 12.29
N SER A 282 -5.14 9.99 12.38
CA SER A 282 -3.96 9.14 12.38
C SER A 282 -2.91 9.64 13.36
N HIS A 283 -2.17 8.71 13.89
CA HIS A 283 -1.02 8.98 14.73
C HIS A 283 0.08 7.99 14.36
N ASN A 284 1.26 8.51 14.14
CA ASN A 284 2.43 7.72 13.80
C ASN A 284 3.62 8.15 14.63
N THR A 285 4.39 7.19 15.12
CA THR A 285 5.65 7.41 15.85
C THR A 285 6.74 6.57 15.22
N SER A 286 7.91 7.15 15.01
CA SER A 286 9.08 6.49 14.46
C SER A 286 10.29 6.68 15.36
N ARG A 287 11.12 5.65 15.43
CA ARG A 287 12.43 5.68 16.07
C ARG A 287 13.41 4.88 15.25
N SER A 288 14.63 5.37 15.11
CA SER A 288 15.70 4.63 14.46
C SER A 288 17.07 4.98 15.05
N THR A 289 17.97 4.03 15.01
CA THR A 289 19.35 4.25 15.36
C THR A 289 20.03 5.25 14.41
N ASN A 290 20.99 5.99 14.90
CA ASN A 290 21.75 6.99 14.18
C ASN A 290 23.24 6.71 14.33
N GLY A 291 24.01 6.75 13.24
CA GLY A 291 25.43 6.48 13.23
C GLY A 291 25.84 5.00 13.35
N GLY A 292 24.87 4.08 13.22
CA GLY A 292 25.08 2.64 13.34
C GLY A 292 24.75 2.09 14.72
N LEU A 293 25.10 0.83 14.92
CA LEU A 293 24.93 0.10 16.18
C LEU A 293 26.23 0.16 17.00
N SER A 294 26.13 0.47 18.31
CA SER A 294 27.25 0.46 19.27
C SER A 294 27.67 -0.95 19.68
N THR A 295 26.81 -1.93 19.47
CA THR A 295 27.06 -3.35 19.68
C THR A 295 26.60 -4.11 18.45
N GLU A 296 27.43 -5.03 17.94
CA GLU A 296 27.19 -5.74 16.70
C GLU A 296 25.88 -6.54 16.76
N ASN A 297 25.01 -6.30 15.80
CA ASN A 297 23.71 -6.97 15.65
C ASN A 297 22.78 -6.89 16.87
N LEU A 298 23.01 -5.96 17.80
CA LEU A 298 22.05 -5.63 18.86
C LEU A 298 20.98 -4.68 18.31
N PHE A 299 19.87 -5.25 17.89
CA PHE A 299 18.76 -4.51 17.29
C PHE A 299 17.86 -3.90 18.38
N ASP A 300 18.35 -2.81 18.97
CA ASP A 300 17.67 -2.00 19.96
C ASP A 300 17.98 -0.51 19.72
N ILE A 301 17.05 0.36 20.07
CA ILE A 301 17.24 1.82 19.97
C ILE A 301 18.36 2.29 20.91
N ALA A 302 18.53 1.63 22.07
CA ALA A 302 19.59 1.93 23.03
C ALA A 302 20.99 1.61 22.46
N ALA A 303 21.11 0.77 21.44
CA ALA A 303 22.35 0.48 20.72
C ALA A 303 22.72 1.56 19.69
N SER A 304 22.03 2.70 19.63
CA SER A 304 22.37 3.80 18.75
C SER A 304 23.68 4.44 19.15
N VAL A 305 24.58 4.65 18.18
CA VAL A 305 25.89 5.32 18.44
C VAL A 305 25.69 6.78 18.78
N ASN A 306 24.88 7.47 17.99
CA ASN A 306 24.49 8.85 18.25
C ASN A 306 23.06 8.89 18.81
N LEU A 307 22.62 10.08 19.21
CA LEU A 307 21.22 10.26 19.62
C LEU A 307 20.29 9.70 18.55
N ALA A 308 19.44 8.76 18.96
CA ALA A 308 18.52 8.09 18.05
C ALA A 308 17.55 9.09 17.41
N ASN A 309 17.28 8.89 16.12
CA ASN A 309 16.24 9.66 15.45
C ASN A 309 14.87 9.30 16.02
N SER A 310 14.04 10.30 16.25
CA SER A 310 12.65 10.11 16.67
C SER A 310 11.75 11.08 15.94
N GLY A 311 10.54 10.64 15.65
CA GLY A 311 9.53 11.46 14.99
C GLY A 311 8.13 11.06 15.42
N SER A 312 7.23 12.03 15.40
CA SER A 312 5.81 11.77 15.56
C SER A 312 5.01 12.65 14.62
N SER A 313 3.95 12.09 14.07
CA SER A 313 2.98 12.84 13.28
C SER A 313 1.57 12.55 13.76
N ARG A 314 0.72 13.56 13.70
CA ARG A 314 -0.70 13.45 14.04
C ARG A 314 -1.50 14.13 12.95
N PHE A 315 -2.59 13.51 12.60
CA PHE A 315 -3.52 14.04 11.63
C PHE A 315 -4.94 13.89 12.16
N SER A 316 -5.75 14.94 12.03
CA SER A 316 -7.18 14.90 12.33
C SER A 316 -7.92 15.73 11.31
N LEU A 317 -9.01 15.18 10.81
CA LEU A 317 -9.87 15.83 9.80
C LEU A 317 -11.31 15.49 10.10
N VAL A 318 -12.16 16.50 10.14
CA VAL A 318 -13.62 16.36 10.25
C VAL A 318 -14.26 16.96 9.02
N LYS A 319 -15.16 16.20 8.40
CA LYS A 319 -16.00 16.63 7.28
C LYS A 319 -17.45 16.32 7.62
N ASP A 320 -18.34 17.23 7.29
CA ASP A 320 -19.77 16.99 7.33
C ASP A 320 -20.47 17.63 6.14
N ALA A 321 -21.61 17.09 5.79
CA ALA A 321 -22.38 17.61 4.67
C ALA A 321 -23.88 17.38 4.84
N TYR A 322 -24.65 18.36 4.39
CA TYR A 322 -26.06 18.19 4.08
C TYR A 322 -26.20 17.86 2.58
N ILE A 323 -27.04 16.88 2.28
CA ILE A 323 -27.30 16.46 0.91
C ILE A 323 -28.80 16.44 0.65
N GLY A 324 -29.18 16.92 -0.54
CA GLY A 324 -30.52 16.79 -1.08
C GLY A 324 -30.46 16.32 -2.53
N THR A 325 -31.27 15.32 -2.88
CA THR A 325 -31.36 14.81 -4.26
C THR A 325 -32.84 14.65 -4.61
N THR A 326 -33.19 15.05 -5.83
CA THR A 326 -34.52 14.87 -6.39
C THR A 326 -34.39 14.14 -7.72
N ASN A 327 -35.12 13.04 -7.87
CA ASN A 327 -35.24 12.30 -9.12
C ASN A 327 -36.68 12.36 -9.59
N VAL A 328 -36.86 12.68 -10.85
CA VAL A 328 -38.13 12.69 -11.54
C VAL A 328 -38.04 11.75 -12.73
N ASN A 329 -38.93 10.76 -12.79
CA ASN A 329 -39.12 9.88 -13.93
C ASN A 329 -40.46 10.18 -14.57
N TYR A 330 -40.47 10.54 -15.85
CA TYR A 330 -41.66 10.77 -16.62
C TYR A 330 -41.77 9.78 -17.77
N LYS A 331 -42.82 8.94 -17.73
CA LYS A 331 -43.14 7.94 -18.74
C LYS A 331 -41.96 7.00 -19.11
N ASP A 332 -41.06 6.74 -18.20
CA ASP A 332 -39.88 5.89 -18.38
C ASP A 332 -38.94 6.33 -19.54
N TYR A 333 -39.22 7.46 -20.20
CA TYR A 333 -38.32 7.99 -21.22
C TYR A 333 -37.59 9.28 -20.83
N LEU A 334 -38.11 10.07 -19.87
CA LEU A 334 -37.45 11.29 -19.40
C LEU A 334 -37.10 11.18 -17.91
N PHE A 335 -35.81 11.22 -17.62
CA PHE A 335 -35.27 11.18 -16.26
C PHE A 335 -34.53 12.47 -15.99
N VAL A 336 -34.83 13.11 -14.88
CA VAL A 336 -34.12 14.31 -14.40
C VAL A 336 -33.74 14.11 -12.94
N GLU A 337 -32.46 14.28 -12.66
CA GLU A 337 -31.91 14.27 -11.29
C GLU A 337 -31.29 15.62 -11.00
N ALA A 338 -31.66 16.23 -9.89
CA ALA A 338 -31.01 17.40 -9.34
C ALA A 338 -30.44 17.08 -7.96
N THR A 339 -29.20 17.46 -7.71
CA THR A 339 -28.52 17.26 -6.42
C THR A 339 -27.96 18.59 -5.92
N VAL A 340 -28.11 18.83 -4.63
CA VAL A 340 -27.40 19.89 -3.93
C VAL A 340 -26.69 19.30 -2.72
N ARG A 341 -25.43 19.65 -2.55
CA ARG A 341 -24.62 19.22 -1.40
C ARG A 341 -23.92 20.44 -0.80
N ARG A 342 -24.09 20.66 0.49
CA ARG A 342 -23.35 21.65 1.25
C ARG A 342 -22.36 20.95 2.13
N ASP A 343 -21.08 21.03 1.76
CA ASP A 343 -19.96 20.41 2.49
C ASP A 343 -19.32 21.42 3.43
N LYS A 344 -18.86 20.92 4.57
CA LYS A 344 -18.07 21.63 5.55
C LYS A 344 -16.82 20.79 5.91
N THR A 345 -15.68 21.46 6.08
CA THR A 345 -14.40 20.78 6.41
C THR A 345 -13.63 21.56 7.46
N SER A 346 -12.97 20.81 8.34
CA SER A 346 -12.06 21.37 9.36
C SER A 346 -10.69 21.79 8.80
N THR A 347 -10.42 21.56 7.51
CA THR A 347 -9.14 21.96 6.90
C THR A 347 -9.07 23.42 6.53
N MET A 348 -10.18 24.14 6.63
CA MET A 348 -10.30 25.53 6.24
C MET A 348 -10.64 26.45 7.43
N ASN A 349 -10.47 27.74 7.21
CA ASN A 349 -10.82 28.74 8.22
C ASN A 349 -12.31 28.61 8.63
N PRO A 350 -12.62 28.56 9.94
CA PRO A 350 -13.99 28.39 10.43
C PRO A 350 -15.02 29.35 9.85
N ASN A 351 -14.61 30.58 9.47
CA ASN A 351 -15.49 31.59 8.86
C ASN A 351 -15.79 31.33 7.39
N ASN A 352 -15.01 30.43 6.71
CA ASN A 352 -15.16 30.14 5.29
C ASN A 352 -14.81 28.67 4.99
N ASN A 353 -15.47 27.74 5.66
CA ASN A 353 -15.20 26.31 5.59
C ASN A 353 -16.33 25.47 4.99
N SER A 354 -17.31 26.12 4.36
CA SER A 354 -18.50 25.48 3.83
C SER A 354 -18.76 25.93 2.38
N PHE A 355 -19.04 24.95 1.51
CA PHE A 355 -19.27 25.17 0.07
C PHE A 355 -20.49 24.40 -0.38
N VAL A 356 -21.17 24.93 -1.40
CA VAL A 356 -22.35 24.31 -2.00
C VAL A 356 -22.00 23.81 -3.41
N TYR A 357 -22.34 22.57 -3.66
CA TYR A 357 -22.11 21.87 -4.92
C TYR A 357 -23.44 21.43 -5.52
N PRO A 358 -24.03 22.21 -6.43
CA PRO A 358 -25.21 21.80 -7.19
C PRO A 358 -24.81 20.96 -8.40
N SER A 359 -25.69 20.03 -8.76
CA SER A 359 -25.61 19.30 -10.03
C SER A 359 -27.00 18.99 -10.59
N ILE A 360 -27.08 18.87 -11.90
CA ILE A 360 -28.27 18.40 -12.60
C ILE A 360 -27.85 17.43 -13.70
N ASN A 361 -28.58 16.32 -13.77
CA ASN A 361 -28.40 15.28 -14.78
C ASN A 361 -29.74 15.08 -15.48
N SER A 362 -29.72 14.89 -16.79
CA SER A 362 -30.92 14.55 -17.56
C SER A 362 -30.61 13.42 -18.54
N SER A 363 -31.60 12.59 -18.75
CA SER A 363 -31.57 11.48 -19.68
C SER A 363 -32.89 11.35 -20.38
N PHE A 364 -32.87 11.36 -21.71
CA PHE A 364 -34.04 11.29 -22.57
C PHE A 364 -33.90 10.11 -23.55
N ILE A 365 -34.78 9.13 -23.42
CA ILE A 365 -34.87 7.99 -24.34
C ILE A 365 -35.83 8.34 -25.43
N PHE A 366 -35.31 8.93 -26.49
CA PHE A 366 -36.14 9.44 -27.58
C PHE A 366 -36.77 8.30 -28.41
N SER A 367 -36.18 7.12 -28.40
CA SER A 367 -36.76 5.91 -29.04
C SER A 367 -38.09 5.49 -28.42
N ASP A 368 -38.28 5.77 -27.14
CA ASP A 368 -39.49 5.39 -26.41
C ASP A 368 -40.51 6.53 -26.44
N ALA A 369 -40.05 7.78 -26.58
CA ALA A 369 -40.90 8.96 -26.69
C ALA A 369 -41.50 9.12 -28.07
N PHE A 370 -40.82 8.65 -29.12
CA PHE A 370 -41.24 8.86 -30.53
C PHE A 370 -41.26 7.53 -31.29
N LYS A 371 -42.11 7.49 -32.33
CA LYS A 371 -42.07 6.35 -33.28
C LYS A 371 -40.82 6.43 -34.12
N MET A 372 -39.95 5.46 -34.01
CA MET A 372 -38.68 5.37 -34.73
C MET A 372 -38.78 4.56 -36.00
N PRO A 373 -37.97 4.84 -37.04
CA PRO A 373 -37.75 3.91 -38.15
C PRO A 373 -37.23 2.56 -37.64
N SER A 374 -37.55 1.47 -38.35
CA SER A 374 -37.23 0.10 -37.93
C SER A 374 -35.73 -0.21 -37.74
N PHE A 375 -34.85 0.61 -38.25
CA PHE A 375 -33.39 0.46 -38.04
C PHE A 375 -32.87 1.09 -36.75
N ILE A 376 -33.71 1.89 -36.02
CA ILE A 376 -33.36 2.47 -34.72
C ILE A 376 -34.12 1.71 -33.64
N ASN A 377 -33.44 0.78 -32.98
CA ASN A 377 -34.01 -0.03 -31.90
C ASN A 377 -33.96 0.67 -30.54
N TYR A 378 -32.97 1.55 -30.33
CA TYR A 378 -32.79 2.31 -29.09
C TYR A 378 -32.00 3.58 -29.33
N GLY A 379 -32.46 4.67 -28.74
CA GLY A 379 -31.80 5.96 -28.83
C GLY A 379 -31.98 6.78 -27.54
N LYS A 380 -30.89 7.29 -27.00
CA LYS A 380 -30.84 7.99 -25.71
C LYS A 380 -29.92 9.21 -25.77
N PHE A 381 -30.40 10.37 -25.36
CA PHE A 381 -29.56 11.53 -25.04
C PHE A 381 -29.31 11.63 -23.54
N ARG A 382 -28.13 12.09 -23.17
CA ARG A 382 -27.76 12.41 -21.77
C ARG A 382 -27.05 13.75 -21.73
N GLY A 383 -27.38 14.53 -20.70
CA GLY A 383 -26.70 15.79 -20.42
C GLY A 383 -26.51 15.93 -18.92
N SER A 384 -25.37 16.45 -18.48
CA SER A 384 -25.09 16.73 -17.09
C SER A 384 -24.34 18.04 -16.93
N TRP A 385 -24.64 18.70 -15.84
CA TRP A 385 -23.93 19.91 -15.42
C TRP A 385 -23.76 19.85 -13.90
N GLY A 386 -22.61 20.33 -13.38
CA GLY A 386 -22.40 20.39 -11.95
C GLY A 386 -21.17 21.21 -11.59
N ILE A 387 -21.16 21.68 -10.36
CA ILE A 387 -20.01 22.32 -9.72
C ILE A 387 -19.37 21.32 -8.77
N VAL A 388 -18.05 21.16 -8.90
CA VAL A 388 -17.25 20.31 -8.02
C VAL A 388 -16.07 21.10 -7.48
N GLY A 389 -15.59 20.73 -6.30
CA GLY A 389 -14.43 21.35 -5.69
C GLY A 389 -13.66 20.35 -4.84
N ASN A 390 -12.44 20.72 -4.47
CA ASN A 390 -11.61 19.97 -3.52
C ASN A 390 -11.14 20.91 -2.40
N TYR A 391 -10.89 20.35 -1.25
CA TYR A 391 -10.39 21.07 -0.08
C TYR A 391 -8.87 21.00 -0.02
N PRO A 392 -8.20 22.02 0.56
CA PRO A 392 -6.78 21.93 0.84
C PRO A 392 -6.51 20.83 1.89
N ASP A 393 -5.27 20.34 1.90
CA ASP A 393 -4.80 19.44 2.94
C ASP A 393 -4.95 20.06 4.33
N ALA A 394 -5.07 19.20 5.35
CA ALA A 394 -5.12 19.65 6.73
C ALA A 394 -3.89 20.48 7.09
N TYR A 395 -4.09 21.48 7.96
CA TYR A 395 -3.04 22.40 8.47
C TYR A 395 -2.46 23.36 7.42
N ARG A 396 -3.02 23.44 6.19
CA ARG A 396 -2.59 24.39 5.16
C ARG A 396 -3.27 25.76 5.27
N ALA A 397 -4.35 25.87 6.02
CA ALA A 397 -5.10 27.13 6.16
C ALA A 397 -4.43 28.16 7.10
N ASN A 398 -3.46 27.75 7.88
CA ASN A 398 -2.72 28.60 8.80
C ASN A 398 -1.27 28.76 8.34
N VAL A 399 -0.70 29.95 8.60
CA VAL A 399 0.73 30.17 8.44
C VAL A 399 1.45 29.34 9.49
N ALA A 400 2.33 28.45 9.05
CA ALA A 400 3.16 27.63 9.91
C ALA A 400 4.63 27.92 9.61
N TYR A 401 5.42 28.07 10.64
CA TYR A 401 6.88 28.21 10.53
C TYR A 401 7.56 26.89 10.85
N GLY A 402 8.57 26.56 10.06
CA GLY A 402 9.43 25.42 10.34
C GLY A 402 10.33 25.72 11.54
N GLN A 403 10.45 24.76 12.46
CA GLN A 403 11.38 24.85 13.57
C GLN A 403 12.75 24.33 13.11
N GLY A 404 13.77 25.18 13.17
CA GLY A 404 15.15 24.82 12.87
C GLY A 404 16.02 24.89 14.13
N THR A 405 17.14 24.18 14.14
CA THR A 405 18.17 24.30 15.19
C THR A 405 19.19 25.38 14.82
N LEU A 406 19.44 26.26 15.77
CA LEU A 406 20.55 27.24 15.67
C LEU A 406 21.89 26.52 15.79
N GLY A 407 22.48 26.09 14.67
CA GLY A 407 23.86 25.63 14.53
C GLY A 407 24.51 25.03 15.79
N SER A 408 25.74 25.43 16.08
CA SER A 408 26.51 24.96 17.24
C SER A 408 26.01 25.47 18.62
N GLN A 409 24.99 26.30 18.65
CA GLN A 409 24.47 26.88 19.90
C GLN A 409 23.25 26.11 20.46
N GLY A 410 22.78 25.07 19.76
CA GLY A 410 21.71 24.20 20.28
C GLY A 410 20.34 24.86 20.51
N GLY A 411 20.12 26.07 20.00
CA GLY A 411 18.84 26.77 20.10
C GLY A 411 17.90 26.37 18.95
N THR A 412 16.60 26.45 19.20
CA THR A 412 15.56 26.28 18.15
C THR A 412 15.06 27.65 17.71
N GLN A 413 14.90 27.83 16.40
CA GLN A 413 14.21 28.99 15.82
C GLN A 413 12.79 28.63 15.43
N PRO A 414 11.82 29.53 15.59
CA PRO A 414 10.47 29.32 15.11
C PRO A 414 10.35 29.32 13.59
#